data_ccdf32404cc40c80b3b5080068955dfc
#
_entry.id   ccdf32404cc40c80b3b5080068955dfc
#
_cell.length_a   1.000
_cell.length_b   1.000
_cell.length_c   1.000
_cell.angle_alpha   90.00
_cell.angle_beta   90.00
_cell.angle_gamma   90.00
#
_symmetry.space_group_name_H-M   'P 1'
#
loop_
_entity.id
_entity.type
_entity.pdbx_description
1 polymer ?
#
loop_
_entity_poly.entity_id
_entity_poly.type
_entity_poly.pdbx_seq_one_letter_code
_entity_poly.pdbx_strand_id
1 'polypeptide(L)'
;MRMVRTVPALPVRDMRLATDFYRERFGFEVFHQEHAFAILKRDEIELHLWAASDEGWRTRPDLLARVVSSGAESFIAGTASCRIEVADGIDELFAEYQASGVLYDSNTRVELEPWGVRDFATLDLERNLLTFYERVT
;
A
#
# COMPACT_ATOMS: atom_id res chain seq x y z
N MET A 1 -24.14 0.44 17.75
CA MET A 1 -23.33 0.80 16.57
C MET A 1 -21.90 0.31 16.76
N ARG A 2 -21.31 -0.29 15.72
CA ARG A 2 -19.98 -0.89 15.84
C ARG A 2 -19.20 -0.69 14.54
N MET A 3 -18.04 -0.06 14.62
CA MET A 3 -17.11 0.06 13.50
C MET A 3 -16.36 -1.26 13.35
N VAL A 4 -16.17 -1.76 12.11
CA VAL A 4 -15.66 -3.12 11.91
C VAL A 4 -14.34 -3.17 11.12
N ARG A 5 -13.97 -2.13 10.39
CA ARG A 5 -12.70 -2.11 9.66
C ARG A 5 -12.35 -0.73 9.17
N THR A 6 -11.09 -0.57 8.83
CA THR A 6 -10.59 0.55 8.04
C THR A 6 -10.07 0.00 6.72
N VAL A 7 -10.05 0.83 5.68
CA VAL A 7 -9.52 0.44 4.38
C VAL A 7 -8.47 1.46 3.97
N PRO A 8 -7.21 1.06 3.80
CA PRO A 8 -6.19 1.99 3.32
C PRO A 8 -6.42 2.35 1.87
N ALA A 9 -6.14 3.59 1.53
CA ALA A 9 -6.21 4.11 0.17
C ALA A 9 -4.81 4.55 -0.26
N LEU A 10 -4.33 4.01 -1.36
CA LEU A 10 -2.98 4.25 -1.86
C LEU A 10 -3.04 5.04 -3.16
N PRO A 11 -2.29 6.15 -3.27
CA PRO A 11 -2.30 6.97 -4.48
C PRO A 11 -1.47 6.35 -5.60
N VAL A 12 -2.04 6.30 -6.80
CA VAL A 12 -1.36 5.75 -7.98
C VAL A 12 -1.53 6.70 -9.16
N ARG A 13 -0.51 6.77 -10.03
CA ARG A 13 -0.55 7.65 -11.20
C ARG A 13 -1.28 7.03 -12.39
N ASP A 14 -1.10 5.73 -12.59
CA ASP A 14 -1.72 4.99 -13.68
C ASP A 14 -2.49 3.81 -13.10
N MET A 15 -3.82 3.88 -13.15
CA MET A 15 -4.66 2.87 -12.52
C MET A 15 -4.50 1.49 -13.15
N ARG A 16 -4.41 1.41 -14.49
CA ARG A 16 -4.29 0.13 -15.17
C ARG A 16 -2.97 -0.56 -14.85
N LEU A 17 -1.86 0.18 -14.92
CA LEU A 17 -0.56 -0.38 -14.59
C LEU A 17 -0.47 -0.79 -13.12
N ALA A 18 -1.07 0.01 -12.23
CA ALA A 18 -1.07 -0.29 -10.80
C ALA A 18 -1.90 -1.54 -10.48
N THR A 19 -3.10 -1.67 -11.04
CA THR A 19 -3.94 -2.86 -10.81
C THR A 19 -3.30 -4.11 -11.39
N ASP A 20 -2.68 -4.02 -12.58
CA ASP A 20 -1.93 -5.15 -13.15
C ASP A 20 -0.79 -5.58 -12.23
N PHE A 21 -0.05 -4.60 -11.68
CA PHE A 21 1.05 -4.87 -10.77
C PHE A 21 0.57 -5.59 -9.49
N TYR A 22 -0.50 -5.11 -8.89
CA TYR A 22 -1.06 -5.76 -7.69
C TYR A 22 -1.55 -7.17 -7.98
N ARG A 23 -2.18 -7.38 -9.13
CA ARG A 23 -2.66 -8.71 -9.50
C ARG A 23 -1.49 -9.66 -9.77
N GLU A 24 -0.52 -9.25 -10.56
CA GLU A 24 0.57 -10.10 -11.03
C GLU A 24 1.68 -10.28 -10.01
N ARG A 25 1.98 -9.24 -9.23
CA ARG A 25 3.12 -9.22 -8.33
C ARG A 25 2.74 -9.45 -6.87
N PHE A 26 1.61 -8.91 -6.41
CA PHE A 26 1.17 -9.05 -5.02
C PHE A 26 0.12 -10.14 -4.83
N GLY A 27 -0.45 -10.67 -5.90
CA GLY A 27 -1.45 -11.73 -5.82
C GLY A 27 -2.83 -11.25 -5.40
N PHE A 28 -3.14 -9.97 -5.58
CA PHE A 28 -4.47 -9.44 -5.28
C PHE A 28 -5.43 -9.68 -6.45
N GLU A 29 -6.71 -9.85 -6.13
CA GLU A 29 -7.78 -9.84 -7.09
C GLU A 29 -8.27 -8.40 -7.26
N VAL A 30 -8.50 -7.98 -8.50
CA VAL A 30 -9.10 -6.68 -8.80
C VAL A 30 -10.61 -6.86 -8.76
N PHE A 31 -11.21 -6.44 -7.65
CA PHE A 31 -12.65 -6.60 -7.42
C PHE A 31 -13.46 -5.57 -8.19
N HIS A 32 -12.94 -4.33 -8.31
CA HIS A 32 -13.57 -3.24 -9.01
C HIS A 32 -12.50 -2.30 -9.55
N GLN A 33 -12.71 -1.77 -10.75
CA GLN A 33 -11.77 -0.83 -11.36
C GLN A 33 -12.50 0.21 -12.18
N GLU A 34 -12.18 1.46 -11.92
CA GLU A 34 -12.59 2.62 -12.70
C GLU A 34 -11.34 3.41 -13.09
N HIS A 35 -11.52 4.49 -13.84
CA HIS A 35 -10.39 5.33 -14.25
C HIS A 35 -9.62 5.90 -13.04
N ALA A 36 -10.33 6.30 -11.99
CA ALA A 36 -9.73 7.00 -10.84
C ALA A 36 -9.75 6.20 -9.53
N PHE A 37 -10.25 4.96 -9.54
CA PHE A 37 -10.48 4.20 -8.33
C PHE A 37 -10.46 2.71 -8.61
N ALA A 38 -9.89 1.93 -7.69
CA ALA A 38 -9.94 0.47 -7.74
C ALA A 38 -10.08 -0.11 -6.33
N ILE A 39 -10.71 -1.28 -6.27
CA ILE A 39 -10.82 -2.09 -5.05
C ILE A 39 -10.08 -3.39 -5.30
N LEU A 40 -9.12 -3.68 -4.44
CA LEU A 40 -8.28 -4.87 -4.49
C LEU A 40 -8.55 -5.73 -3.27
N LYS A 41 -8.55 -7.05 -3.45
CA LYS A 41 -8.77 -7.99 -2.34
C LYS A 41 -7.80 -9.16 -2.44
N ARG A 42 -7.29 -9.57 -1.31
CA ARG A 42 -6.58 -10.84 -1.13
C ARG A 42 -6.93 -11.37 0.26
N ASP A 43 -7.41 -12.62 0.32
CA ASP A 43 -7.91 -13.20 1.56
C ASP A 43 -8.94 -12.26 2.21
N GLU A 44 -8.71 -11.84 3.44
CA GLU A 44 -9.61 -10.94 4.16
C GLU A 44 -9.22 -9.46 4.01
N ILE A 45 -8.18 -9.17 3.22
CA ILE A 45 -7.65 -7.81 3.07
C ILE A 45 -8.29 -7.11 1.89
N GLU A 46 -8.64 -5.86 2.11
CA GLU A 46 -9.11 -4.95 1.06
C GLU A 46 -8.22 -3.71 1.03
N LEU A 47 -7.78 -3.35 -0.16
CA LEU A 47 -7.03 -2.11 -0.41
C LEU A 47 -7.77 -1.32 -1.47
N HIS A 48 -7.74 0.01 -1.36
CA HIS A 48 -8.24 0.90 -2.40
C HIS A 48 -7.08 1.60 -3.07
N LEU A 49 -7.18 1.77 -4.39
CA LEU A 49 -6.27 2.61 -5.15
C LEU A 49 -7.05 3.83 -5.64
N TRP A 50 -6.45 4.99 -5.48
CA TRP A 50 -7.04 6.26 -5.92
C TRP A 50 -6.09 6.95 -6.88
N ALA A 51 -6.63 7.62 -7.88
CA ALA A 51 -5.82 8.44 -8.78
C ALA A 51 -5.11 9.51 -7.98
N ALA A 52 -3.79 9.59 -8.13
CA ALA A 52 -2.99 10.59 -7.44
C ALA A 52 -3.32 11.99 -7.93
N SER A 53 -3.26 12.96 -7.03
CA SER A 53 -3.35 14.37 -7.36
C SER A 53 -2.01 14.87 -7.90
N ASP A 54 -2.00 16.01 -8.58
CA ASP A 54 -0.75 16.64 -8.95
C ASP A 54 -0.08 17.27 -7.71
N GLU A 55 1.16 17.71 -7.87
CA GLU A 55 1.95 18.25 -6.78
C GLU A 55 1.92 19.79 -6.72
N GLY A 56 0.96 20.43 -7.39
CA GLY A 56 0.87 21.89 -7.47
C GLY A 56 0.81 22.58 -6.12
N TRP A 57 0.36 21.86 -5.09
CA TRP A 57 0.33 22.39 -3.72
C TRP A 57 1.72 22.81 -3.23
N ARG A 58 2.79 22.21 -3.74
CA ARG A 58 4.16 22.50 -3.29
C ARG A 58 4.61 23.93 -3.59
N THR A 59 4.03 24.50 -4.63
CA THR A 59 4.35 25.88 -5.06
C THR A 59 3.26 26.87 -4.72
N ARG A 60 2.22 26.46 -4.01
CA ARG A 60 1.10 27.31 -3.65
C ARG A 60 1.54 28.31 -2.57
N PRO A 61 1.32 29.63 -2.79
CA PRO A 61 1.83 30.66 -1.87
C PRO A 61 1.07 30.78 -0.55
N ASP A 62 -0.13 30.20 -0.43
CA ASP A 62 -1.02 30.35 0.72
C ASP A 62 -1.05 29.13 1.65
N LEU A 63 0.02 28.32 1.69
CA LEU A 63 0.04 27.09 2.51
C LEU A 63 -0.20 27.35 3.99
N LEU A 64 0.29 28.48 4.53
CA LEU A 64 0.07 28.79 5.94
C LEU A 64 -1.36 29.21 6.26
N ALA A 65 -2.05 29.79 5.28
CA ALA A 65 -3.44 30.22 5.43
C ALA A 65 -4.43 29.10 5.09
N ARG A 66 -4.04 28.23 4.16
CA ARG A 66 -4.89 27.13 3.68
C ARG A 66 -4.08 25.85 3.60
N VAL A 67 -4.25 24.97 4.58
CA VAL A 67 -3.49 23.73 4.65
C VAL A 67 -3.87 22.76 3.54
N VAL A 68 -2.93 21.90 3.16
CA VAL A 68 -3.17 20.82 2.21
C VAL A 68 -3.94 19.71 2.90
N SER A 69 -5.00 19.23 2.25
CA SER A 69 -5.79 18.11 2.75
C SER A 69 -5.56 16.89 1.87
N SER A 70 -4.81 15.93 2.39
CA SER A 70 -4.54 14.68 1.69
C SER A 70 -5.85 13.98 1.33
N GLY A 71 -5.95 13.50 0.10
CA GLY A 71 -7.17 12.89 -0.41
C GLY A 71 -8.19 13.88 -0.97
N ALA A 72 -8.04 15.16 -0.63
CA ALA A 72 -8.90 16.22 -1.18
C ALA A 72 -8.14 17.12 -2.17
N GLU A 73 -6.91 17.48 -1.85
CA GLU A 73 -6.10 18.38 -2.67
C GLU A 73 -4.78 17.76 -3.11
N SER A 74 -4.20 16.89 -2.29
CA SER A 74 -2.82 16.44 -2.45
C SER A 74 -2.69 14.99 -2.05
N PHE A 75 -2.96 14.09 -2.98
CA PHE A 75 -2.84 12.65 -2.78
C PHE A 75 -1.77 12.14 -3.74
N ILE A 76 -0.52 12.14 -3.28
CA ILE A 76 0.68 12.00 -4.11
C ILE A 76 1.14 10.56 -4.13
N ALA A 77 1.38 10.02 -5.33
CA ALA A 77 1.90 8.66 -5.49
C ALA A 77 3.25 8.51 -4.77
N GLY A 78 3.45 7.37 -4.13
CA GLY A 78 4.69 7.06 -3.41
C GLY A 78 4.79 7.64 -2.01
N THR A 79 3.71 8.21 -1.47
CA THR A 79 3.70 8.84 -0.15
C THR A 79 2.86 8.11 0.88
N ALA A 80 2.11 7.10 0.49
CA ALA A 80 1.25 6.35 1.40
C ALA A 80 1.92 5.08 1.88
N SER A 81 1.48 4.62 3.05
CA SER A 81 1.92 3.34 3.59
C SER A 81 0.78 2.65 4.31
N CYS A 82 0.86 1.34 4.38
CA CYS A 82 -0.04 0.55 5.23
C CYS A 82 0.69 -0.67 5.76
N ARG A 83 0.17 -1.22 6.85
CA ARG A 83 0.65 -2.45 7.45
C ARG A 83 -0.43 -3.51 7.30
N ILE A 84 -0.03 -4.70 6.90
CA ILE A 84 -0.96 -5.81 6.66
C ILE A 84 -0.55 -6.97 7.56
N GLU A 85 -1.47 -7.41 8.40
CA GLU A 85 -1.24 -8.55 9.28
C GLU A 85 -1.45 -9.85 8.51
N VAL A 86 -0.49 -10.76 8.66
CA VAL A 86 -0.54 -12.12 8.13
C VAL A 86 -0.74 -13.04 9.32
N ALA A 87 -1.78 -13.87 9.30
CA ALA A 87 -2.08 -14.74 10.43
C ALA A 87 -0.96 -15.76 10.67
N ASP A 88 -0.42 -16.31 9.58
CA ASP A 88 0.70 -17.25 9.60
C ASP A 88 1.39 -17.25 8.23
N GLY A 89 2.56 -17.87 8.15
CA GLY A 89 3.24 -18.06 6.86
C GLY A 89 4.00 -16.85 6.36
N ILE A 90 4.50 -15.98 7.25
CA ILE A 90 5.25 -14.78 6.82
C ILE A 90 6.49 -15.14 5.98
N ASP A 91 7.16 -16.25 6.29
CA ASP A 91 8.34 -16.67 5.52
C ASP A 91 7.96 -17.14 4.11
N GLU A 92 6.81 -17.79 3.97
CA GLU A 92 6.30 -18.21 2.66
C GLU A 92 5.91 -16.99 1.83
N LEU A 93 5.25 -16.02 2.44
CA LEU A 93 4.87 -14.78 1.77
C LEU A 93 6.11 -13.99 1.35
N PHE A 94 7.12 -13.93 2.21
CA PHE A 94 8.39 -13.31 1.86
C PHE A 94 9.00 -13.96 0.60
N ALA A 95 9.03 -15.29 0.55
CA ALA A 95 9.56 -16.00 -0.61
C ALA A 95 8.75 -15.70 -1.88
N GLU A 96 7.42 -15.65 -1.78
CA GLU A 96 6.54 -15.28 -2.89
C GLU A 96 6.89 -13.88 -3.42
N TYR A 97 7.01 -12.91 -2.52
CA TYR A 97 7.26 -11.52 -2.91
C TYR A 97 8.71 -11.26 -3.31
N GLN A 98 9.64 -12.04 -2.79
CA GLN A 98 11.01 -12.02 -3.30
C GLN A 98 11.04 -12.47 -4.76
N ALA A 99 10.34 -13.55 -5.07
CA ALA A 99 10.26 -14.08 -6.43
C ALA A 99 9.57 -13.10 -7.39
N SER A 100 8.55 -12.39 -6.94
CA SER A 100 7.84 -11.42 -7.78
C SER A 100 8.52 -10.05 -7.86
N GLY A 101 9.58 -9.83 -7.07
CA GLY A 101 10.39 -8.62 -7.18
C GLY A 101 9.80 -7.38 -6.53
N VAL A 102 8.99 -7.53 -5.48
CA VAL A 102 8.34 -6.38 -4.82
C VAL A 102 8.97 -6.00 -3.49
N LEU A 103 10.04 -6.67 -3.05
CA LEU A 103 10.71 -6.31 -1.80
C LEU A 103 11.27 -4.89 -1.88
N TYR A 104 11.33 -4.23 -0.73
CA TYR A 104 11.79 -2.85 -0.63
C TYR A 104 13.17 -2.64 -1.29
N ASP A 105 14.13 -3.52 -1.02
CA ASP A 105 15.43 -3.54 -1.67
C ASP A 105 16.06 -4.95 -1.56
N SER A 106 17.28 -5.09 -2.07
CA SER A 106 17.99 -6.37 -2.06
C SER A 106 18.41 -6.84 -0.67
N ASN A 107 18.37 -5.95 0.33
CA ASN A 107 18.73 -6.26 1.71
C ASN A 107 17.51 -6.57 2.58
N THR A 108 16.30 -6.47 2.03
CA THR A 108 15.07 -6.75 2.77
C THR A 108 15.05 -8.19 3.26
N ARG A 109 14.74 -8.37 4.52
CA ARG A 109 14.62 -9.68 5.18
C ARG A 109 13.42 -9.65 6.13
N VAL A 110 12.93 -10.82 6.50
CA VAL A 110 11.98 -10.92 7.62
C VAL A 110 12.77 -10.68 8.90
N GLU A 111 12.36 -9.66 9.65
CA GLU A 111 13.04 -9.24 10.88
C GLU A 111 12.12 -9.34 12.08
N LEU A 112 12.68 -9.76 13.22
CA LEU A 112 11.98 -9.73 14.50
C LEU A 112 12.09 -8.34 15.08
N GLU A 113 10.94 -7.71 15.30
CA GLU A 113 10.87 -6.35 15.85
C GLU A 113 10.68 -6.39 17.38
N PRO A 114 11.20 -5.37 18.12
CA PRO A 114 11.09 -5.36 19.59
C PRO A 114 9.66 -5.41 20.12
N TRP A 115 8.69 -5.01 19.33
CA TRP A 115 7.27 -5.00 19.76
C TRP A 115 6.52 -6.29 19.45
N GLY A 116 7.24 -7.37 19.12
CA GLY A 116 6.64 -8.71 19.08
C GLY A 116 6.03 -9.09 17.75
N VAL A 117 6.57 -8.61 16.65
CA VAL A 117 6.18 -9.03 15.30
C VAL A 117 7.41 -9.40 14.49
N ARG A 118 7.19 -10.22 13.46
CA ARG A 118 8.18 -10.44 12.39
C ARG A 118 7.64 -9.76 11.16
N ASP A 119 8.42 -8.94 10.50
CA ASP A 119 7.92 -8.17 9.36
C ASP A 119 8.94 -8.02 8.24
N PHE A 120 8.44 -7.62 7.08
CA PHE A 120 9.26 -7.20 5.95
C PHE A 120 8.52 -6.16 5.13
N ALA A 121 9.28 -5.32 4.44
CA ALA A 121 8.75 -4.20 3.66
C ALA A 121 8.73 -4.50 2.17
N THR A 122 7.72 -4.00 1.49
CA THR A 122 7.57 -4.05 0.03
C THR A 122 7.22 -2.68 -0.51
N LEU A 123 7.42 -2.50 -1.81
CA LEU A 123 6.99 -1.29 -2.51
C LEU A 123 6.08 -1.70 -3.67
N ASP A 124 4.99 -0.96 -3.86
CA ASP A 124 4.17 -1.15 -5.05
C ASP A 124 4.79 -0.45 -6.27
N LEU A 125 4.11 -0.48 -7.41
CA LEU A 125 4.60 0.14 -8.64
C LEU A 125 4.90 1.63 -8.46
N GLU A 126 4.08 2.31 -7.67
CA GLU A 126 4.19 3.76 -7.42
C GLU A 126 5.06 4.09 -6.22
N ARG A 127 5.69 3.06 -5.61
CA ARG A 127 6.55 3.14 -4.45
C ARG A 127 5.84 3.50 -3.15
N ASN A 128 4.55 3.19 -3.05
CA ASN A 128 3.86 3.18 -1.77
C ASN A 128 4.37 1.99 -0.94
N LEU A 129 4.49 2.19 0.38
CA LEU A 129 5.10 1.21 1.28
C LEU A 129 4.05 0.28 1.86
N LEU A 130 4.17 -1.02 1.57
CA LEU A 130 3.36 -2.05 2.21
C LEU A 130 4.26 -2.91 3.08
N THR A 131 3.99 -2.93 4.38
CA THR A 131 4.73 -3.76 5.33
C THR A 131 3.84 -4.91 5.80
N PHE A 132 4.32 -6.12 5.62
CA PHE A 132 3.62 -7.33 6.05
C PHE A 132 4.21 -7.81 7.36
N TYR A 133 3.35 -8.16 8.31
CA TYR A 133 3.82 -8.59 9.64
C TYR A 133 3.00 -9.75 10.18
N GLU A 134 3.66 -10.58 10.96
CA GLU A 134 3.05 -11.71 11.69
C GLU A 134 3.36 -11.54 13.16
N ARG A 135 2.35 -11.71 14.02
CA ARG A 135 2.56 -11.59 15.46
C ARG A 135 3.31 -12.80 15.98
N VAL A 136 4.27 -12.55 16.84
CA VAL A 136 5.00 -13.62 17.55
C VAL A 136 4.22 -13.95 18.81
N THR A 137 3.88 -15.21 18.97
CA THR A 137 3.13 -15.70 20.13
C THR A 137 4.04 -16.35 21.16
#